data_1e0476011c6eea94430b84be65abe00b
#
_entry.id   1e0476011c6eea94430b84be65abe00b
#
_cell.length_a   1.000
_cell.length_b   1.000
_cell.length_c   1.000
_cell.angle_alpha   90.00
_cell.angle_beta   90.00
_cell.angle_gamma   90.00
#
_symmetry.space_group_name_H-M   'P 1'
#
loop_
_entity.id
_entity.type
_entity.pdbx_description
1 polymer ?
#
loop_
_entity_poly.entity_id
_entity_poly.type
_entity_poly.pdbx_seq_one_letter_code
_entity_poly.pdbx_strand_id
1 'polypeptide(L)'
;MLADALDHLVRGIVSHPDDVHVRDKDLRRGRLLEVRVHPSDIGKVIGRNGRTASALRTVVGALAGRDQVRVDFVDLEQRERGGRGGGRGRSRRR
;
A
#
# COMPACT_ATOMS: atom_id res chain seq x y z
N MET A 1 -3.58 15.04 2.66
CA MET A 1 -3.54 15.25 1.21
C MET A 1 -2.93 14.10 0.45
N LEU A 2 -1.77 13.64 0.85
CA LEU A 2 -1.16 12.52 0.15
C LEU A 2 -2.00 11.25 0.24
N ALA A 3 -2.52 10.97 1.42
CA ALA A 3 -3.34 9.78 1.59
C ALA A 3 -4.59 9.85 0.71
N ASP A 4 -5.17 11.02 0.58
CA ASP A 4 -6.35 11.18 -0.26
C ASP A 4 -6.02 10.97 -1.73
N ALA A 5 -4.88 11.49 -2.17
CA ALA A 5 -4.46 11.31 -3.56
C ALA A 5 -4.22 9.83 -3.86
N LEU A 6 -3.54 9.15 -2.95
CA LEU A 6 -3.25 7.74 -3.14
C LEU A 6 -4.54 6.91 -3.13
N ASP A 7 -5.43 7.22 -2.20
CA ASP A 7 -6.73 6.57 -2.13
C ASP A 7 -7.47 6.70 -3.46
N HIS A 8 -7.51 7.90 -4.01
CA HIS A 8 -8.19 8.16 -5.27
C HIS A 8 -7.59 7.32 -6.40
N LEU A 9 -6.25 7.28 -6.48
CA LEU A 9 -5.59 6.53 -7.53
C LEU A 9 -5.85 5.04 -7.41
N VAL A 10 -5.79 4.51 -6.20
CA VAL A 10 -5.98 3.08 -5.99
C VAL A 10 -7.43 2.69 -6.29
N ARG A 11 -8.39 3.51 -5.88
CA ARG A 11 -9.80 3.21 -6.18
C ARG A 11 -10.06 3.12 -7.68
N GLY A 12 -9.28 3.83 -8.47
CA GLY A 12 -9.42 3.78 -9.92
C GLY A 12 -8.84 2.51 -10.55
N ILE A 13 -8.07 1.75 -9.80
CA ILE A 13 -7.40 0.57 -10.30
C ILE A 13 -8.12 -0.72 -9.92
N VAL A 14 -8.70 -0.76 -8.73
CA VAL A 14 -9.22 -2.00 -8.15
C VAL A 14 -10.65 -2.29 -8.57
N SER A 15 -11.05 -3.54 -8.35
CA SER A 15 -12.43 -3.96 -8.59
C SER A 15 -13.33 -3.71 -7.38
N HIS A 16 -12.74 -3.56 -6.20
CA HIS A 16 -13.50 -3.37 -4.96
C HIS A 16 -13.09 -2.06 -4.30
N PRO A 17 -13.50 -0.93 -4.88
CA PRO A 17 -13.07 0.37 -4.34
C PRO A 17 -13.57 0.64 -2.94
N ASP A 18 -14.69 0.04 -2.56
CA ASP A 18 -15.22 0.26 -1.20
C ASP A 18 -14.33 -0.36 -0.14
N ASP A 19 -13.46 -1.28 -0.54
CA ASP A 19 -12.55 -1.94 0.40
C ASP A 19 -11.19 -1.26 0.49
N VAL A 20 -10.98 -0.19 -0.25
CA VAL A 20 -9.72 0.53 -0.22
C VAL A 20 -9.66 1.42 1.02
N HIS A 21 -8.61 1.26 1.80
CA HIS A 21 -8.38 2.09 2.97
C HIS A 21 -6.92 2.46 3.02
N VAL A 22 -6.64 3.75 3.14
CA VAL A 22 -5.27 4.24 3.24
C VAL A 22 -5.07 4.81 4.63
N ARG A 23 -4.09 4.28 5.34
CA ARG A 23 -3.74 4.76 6.68
C ARG A 23 -2.46 5.54 6.60
N ASP A 24 -2.46 6.70 7.20
CA ASP A 24 -1.32 7.59 7.23
C ASP A 24 -0.70 7.50 8.61
N LYS A 25 0.50 6.93 8.67
CA LYS A 25 1.17 6.75 9.96
C LYS A 25 2.42 7.59 10.00
N ASP A 26 2.57 8.33 11.07
CA ASP A 26 3.80 9.09 11.31
C ASP A 26 4.83 8.18 11.93
N LEU A 27 5.99 8.12 11.30
CA LEU A 27 7.08 7.33 11.81
C LEU A 27 8.20 8.26 12.20
N ARG A 28 9.13 7.73 12.97
CA ARG A 28 10.26 8.54 13.41
C ARG A 28 11.02 9.15 12.24
N ARG A 29 11.12 8.41 11.14
CA ARG A 29 11.92 8.87 10.00
C ARG A 29 11.08 9.23 8.79
N GLY A 30 9.85 9.57 9.01
CA GLY A 30 9.00 9.92 7.89
C GLY A 30 7.60 9.42 8.08
N ARG A 31 6.94 9.15 6.97
CA ARG A 31 5.55 8.71 7.01
C ARG A 31 5.39 7.42 6.26
N LEU A 32 4.42 6.64 6.69
CA LEU A 32 4.05 5.40 6.00
C LEU A 32 2.60 5.51 5.60
N LEU A 33 2.34 5.31 4.31
CA LEU A 33 0.98 5.20 3.81
C LEU A 33 0.73 3.72 3.56
N GLU A 34 -0.13 3.14 4.37
CA GLU A 34 -0.47 1.73 4.24
C GLU A 34 -1.78 1.62 3.47
N VAL A 35 -1.71 1.00 2.32
CA VAL A 35 -2.87 0.84 1.45
C VAL A 35 -3.41 -0.57 1.62
N ARG A 36 -4.66 -0.66 2.06
CA ARG A 36 -5.32 -1.94 2.25
C ARG A 36 -6.39 -2.10 1.18
N VAL A 37 -6.39 -3.27 0.56
CA VAL A 37 -7.32 -3.56 -0.52
C VAL A 37 -7.92 -4.96 -0.33
N HIS A 38 -8.95 -5.24 -1.10
CA HIS A 38 -9.51 -6.58 -1.13
C HIS A 38 -8.45 -7.58 -1.58
N PRO A 39 -8.40 -8.79 -1.00
CA PRO A 39 -7.37 -9.75 -1.39
C PRO A 39 -7.29 -10.02 -2.88
N SER A 40 -8.41 -10.03 -3.57
CA SER A 40 -8.40 -10.29 -5.00
C SER A 40 -7.83 -9.13 -5.80
N ASP A 41 -7.68 -7.96 -5.18
CA ASP A 41 -7.18 -6.79 -5.87
C ASP A 41 -5.70 -6.52 -5.63
N ILE A 42 -5.08 -7.26 -4.73
CA ILE A 42 -3.68 -6.98 -4.40
C ILE A 42 -2.78 -7.08 -5.64
N GLY A 43 -3.07 -8.05 -6.50
CA GLY A 43 -2.30 -8.19 -7.73
C GLY A 43 -2.44 -7.01 -8.66
N LYS A 44 -3.58 -6.36 -8.64
CA LYS A 44 -3.82 -5.20 -9.51
C LYS A 44 -3.02 -4.00 -9.05
N VAL A 45 -2.90 -3.79 -7.75
CA VAL A 45 -2.15 -2.63 -7.25
C VAL A 45 -0.66 -2.86 -7.30
N ILE A 46 -0.22 -4.11 -7.26
CA ILE A 46 1.20 -4.41 -7.44
C ILE A 46 1.56 -4.32 -8.93
N GLY A 47 0.73 -4.95 -9.77
CA GLY A 47 0.96 -4.94 -11.20
C GLY A 47 2.00 -5.94 -11.63
N ARG A 48 2.12 -6.10 -12.93
CA ARG A 48 3.09 -7.02 -13.49
C ARG A 48 4.50 -6.56 -13.14
N ASN A 49 5.26 -7.43 -12.53
CA ASN A 49 6.64 -7.13 -12.12
C ASN A 49 6.72 -5.92 -11.17
N GLY A 50 5.65 -5.67 -10.45
CA GLY A 50 5.64 -4.56 -9.50
C GLY A 50 5.53 -3.18 -10.12
N ARG A 51 5.17 -3.10 -11.38
CA ARG A 51 5.20 -1.81 -12.09
C ARG A 51 4.15 -0.83 -11.60
N THR A 52 2.96 -1.31 -11.31
CA THR A 52 1.92 -0.40 -10.81
C THR A 52 2.30 0.14 -9.45
N ALA A 53 2.78 -0.72 -8.56
CA ALA A 53 3.21 -0.27 -7.25
C ALA A 53 4.35 0.74 -7.37
N SER A 54 5.31 0.48 -8.24
CA SER A 54 6.42 1.40 -8.46
C SER A 54 5.93 2.75 -8.98
N ALA A 55 4.98 2.72 -9.90
CA ALA A 55 4.43 3.96 -10.45
C ALA A 55 3.72 4.76 -9.36
N LEU A 56 2.93 4.07 -8.52
CA LEU A 56 2.23 4.75 -7.44
C LEU A 56 3.22 5.36 -6.44
N ARG A 57 4.29 4.64 -6.12
CA ARG A 57 5.32 5.16 -5.23
C ARG A 57 6.01 6.38 -5.83
N THR A 58 6.24 6.35 -7.14
CA THR A 58 6.87 7.48 -7.81
C THR A 58 5.99 8.72 -7.74
N VAL A 59 4.69 8.57 -8.00
CA VAL A 59 3.76 9.69 -7.94
C VAL A 59 3.70 10.25 -6.52
N VAL A 60 3.57 9.37 -5.53
CA VAL A 60 3.50 9.82 -4.14
C VAL A 60 4.79 10.53 -3.75
N GLY A 61 5.93 10.00 -4.17
CA GLY A 61 7.20 10.63 -3.88
C GLY A 61 7.30 12.03 -4.45
N ALA A 62 6.80 12.21 -5.67
CA ALA A 62 6.80 13.52 -6.30
C ALA A 62 5.91 14.50 -5.55
N LEU A 63 4.75 14.03 -5.10
CA LEU A 63 3.82 14.88 -4.37
C LEU A 63 4.32 15.19 -2.96
N ALA A 64 5.08 14.27 -2.38
CA ALA A 64 5.59 14.46 -1.02
C ALA A 64 6.70 15.49 -0.94
N GLY A 65 7.37 15.74 -2.06
CA GLY A 65 8.46 16.70 -2.07
C GLY A 65 9.64 16.20 -1.25
N ARG A 66 9.95 16.92 -0.19
CA ARG A 66 11.10 16.56 0.64
C ARG A 66 10.78 15.57 1.74
N ASP A 67 9.50 15.33 1.99
CA ASP A 67 9.12 14.41 3.03
C ASP A 67 9.44 12.99 2.61
N GLN A 68 9.88 12.19 3.57
CA GLN A 68 10.12 10.79 3.31
C GLN A 68 8.82 10.04 3.52
N VAL A 69 8.32 9.43 2.46
CA VAL A 69 7.05 8.72 2.50
C VAL A 69 7.24 7.34 1.91
N ARG A 70 6.83 6.34 2.65
CA ARG A 70 6.83 4.96 2.16
C ARG A 70 5.40 4.54 1.91
N VAL A 71 5.23 3.68 0.92
CA VAL A 71 3.91 3.16 0.58
C VAL A 71 3.98 1.65 0.61
N ASP A 72 3.15 1.05 1.45
CA ASP A 72 3.04 -0.40 1.52
C ASP A 72 1.64 -0.81 1.11
N PHE A 73 1.57 -1.91 0.36
CA PHE A 73 0.29 -2.45 -0.09
C PHE A 73 0.05 -3.78 0.60
N VAL A 74 -1.10 -3.90 1.24
CA VAL A 74 -1.48 -5.14 1.90
C VAL A 74 -2.92 -5.46 1.56
N ASP A 75 -3.27 -6.74 1.56
CA ASP A 75 -4.67 -7.07 1.45
C ASP A 75 -5.25 -7.19 2.85
N LEU A 76 -6.56 -7.12 2.94
CA LEU A 76 -7.23 -7.12 4.23
C LEU A 76 -6.96 -8.40 5.02
N GLU A 77 -6.92 -9.51 4.32
CA GLU A 77 -6.69 -10.78 4.96
C GLU A 77 -5.26 -10.91 5.47
N GLN A 78 -4.32 -10.46 4.67
CA GLN A 78 -2.91 -10.49 5.04
C GLN A 78 -2.67 -9.65 6.28
N ARG A 79 -3.36 -8.53 6.37
CA ARG A 79 -3.19 -7.66 7.52
C ARG A 79 -3.58 -8.38 8.81
N GLU A 80 -4.66 -9.11 8.79
CA GLU A 80 -5.08 -9.84 9.96
C GLU A 80 -4.05 -10.89 10.36
N ARG A 81 -3.58 -11.62 9.37
CA ARG A 81 -2.60 -12.65 9.64
C ARG A 81 -1.28 -12.05 10.10
N GLY A 82 -0.91 -10.96 9.49
CA GLY A 82 0.32 -10.29 9.85
C GLY A 82 0.31 -9.80 11.27
N GLY A 83 -0.83 -9.36 11.73
CA GLY A 83 -0.98 -8.91 13.09
C GLY A 83 -0.72 -10.00 14.09
N ARG A 84 -0.97 -11.25 13.68
CA ARG A 84 -0.69 -12.33 14.56
C ARG A 84 0.61 -12.95 14.31
N GLY A 85 0.89 -13.21 13.12
CA GLY A 85 1.99 -13.97 12.81
C GLY A 85 3.21 -13.25 12.65
N GLY A 86 3.13 -12.09 12.49
CA GLY A 86 4.31 -11.45 12.33
C GLY A 86 5.26 -12.22 11.58
N GLY A 87 5.68 -12.73 11.64
CA GLY A 87 6.60 -13.27 11.04
C GLY A 87 6.63 -14.23 10.23
N ARG A 88 6.42 -14.67 10.09
CA ARG A 88 6.66 -15.59 9.33
C ARG A 88 7.00 -15.40 8.22
N GLY A 89 7.20 -15.01 7.88
CA GLY A 89 7.61 -14.98 6.91
C GLY A 89 8.04 -15.02 6.19
N ARG A 90 7.97 -15.23 6.33
CA ARG A 90 8.32 -15.46 5.80
C ARG A 90 8.94 -15.59 5.10
N SER A 91 8.91 -15.78 5.10
CA SER A 91 9.41 -16.20 4.71
C SER A 91 9.75 -16.34 3.87
N ARG A 92 9.54 -16.48 3.67
CA ARG A 92 9.77 -16.90 3.12
C ARG A 92 10.54 -16.99 2.41
N ARG A 93 10.62 -17.11 2.29
CA ARG A 93 11.24 -17.45 1.94
C ARG A 93 11.75 -17.88 1.35
N ARG A 94 11.51 -18.09 1.26
CA ARG A 94 11.76 -18.82 1.07
C ARG A 94 12.03 -19.16 0.53
#